data_0fa99c7aee7ccc95e7050d22b0a3718f
#
_entry.id   0fa99c7aee7ccc95e7050d22b0a3718f
#
_cell.length_a   1.000
_cell.length_b   1.000
_cell.length_c   1.000
_cell.angle_alpha   90.00
_cell.angle_beta   90.00
_cell.angle_gamma   90.00
#
_symmetry.space_group_name_H-M   'P 1'
#
loop_
_entity.id
_entity.type
_entity.pdbx_description
1 polymer ?
#
loop_
_entity_poly.entity_id
_entity_poly.type
_entity_poly.pdbx_seq_one_letter_code
_entity_poly.pdbx_strand_id
1 'polypeptide(L)'
;DRANHPQRPLPSGRLQPAVALRWALALLAAGLAALAVGWQLGLLGALPLAIAGGGCLLLGSYETALKATGLPGNALIALLSGAVFLYGGALTGDPGPALWLFTLAVLASVAREIVKDIQDLAGDRDRRTLPAAIGTGRALALAAVALLAAVALSFYAGAGFDGGARSGYLILVTAANAVMLYGLWQAWQGDARAGQKLLKQGMWVAMGAFIVGAGL
;
A
#
# COMPACT_ATOMS: atom_id res chain seq x y z
N ASP A 1 2.54 19.39 0.16
CA ASP A 1 3.14 19.04 1.48
C ASP A 1 3.29 20.24 2.43
N ARG A 2 3.64 21.44 1.95
CA ARG A 2 3.83 22.61 2.85
C ARG A 2 2.55 22.97 3.61
N ALA A 3 1.38 22.84 2.99
CA ALA A 3 0.09 23.11 3.63
C ALA A 3 -0.33 21.99 4.60
N ASN A 4 -0.25 20.73 4.17
CA ASN A 4 -0.78 19.60 4.94
C ASN A 4 0.20 19.06 5.98
N HIS A 5 1.51 19.13 5.71
CA HIS A 5 2.57 18.51 6.52
C HIS A 5 3.81 19.41 6.67
N PRO A 6 3.70 20.63 7.24
CA PRO A 6 4.80 21.58 7.34
C PRO A 6 5.99 21.06 8.17
N GLN A 7 5.74 20.09 9.07
CA GLN A 7 6.76 19.50 9.94
C GLN A 7 7.66 18.45 9.23
N ARG A 8 7.33 18.02 8.01
CA ARG A 8 8.17 17.07 7.25
C ARG A 8 9.53 17.67 6.92
N PRO A 9 10.61 16.84 6.78
CA PRO A 9 11.98 17.36 6.59
C PRO A 9 12.16 18.31 5.41
N LEU A 10 11.54 18.05 4.27
CA LEU A 10 11.63 18.92 3.08
C LEU A 10 10.83 20.23 3.25
N PRO A 11 9.53 20.20 3.61
CA PRO A 11 8.76 21.43 3.84
C PRO A 11 9.32 22.32 4.93
N SER A 12 9.85 21.73 6.01
CA SER A 12 10.44 22.44 7.16
C SER A 12 11.85 23.00 6.89
N GLY A 13 12.46 22.67 5.74
CA GLY A 13 13.83 23.07 5.42
C GLY A 13 14.93 22.27 6.14
N ARG A 14 14.58 21.29 7.00
CA ARG A 14 15.57 20.42 7.68
C ARG A 14 16.36 19.53 6.73
N LEU A 15 15.82 19.27 5.53
CA LEU A 15 16.49 18.53 4.48
C LEU A 15 16.46 19.34 3.18
N GLN A 16 17.62 19.58 2.59
CA GLN A 16 17.70 20.25 1.30
C GLN A 16 17.20 19.35 0.16
N PRO A 17 16.41 19.87 -0.80
CA PRO A 17 15.89 19.08 -1.93
C PRO A 17 16.99 18.37 -2.74
N ALA A 18 18.13 19.04 -2.97
CA ALA A 18 19.26 18.46 -3.67
C ALA A 18 19.88 17.25 -2.94
N VAL A 19 19.91 17.28 -1.61
CA VAL A 19 20.39 16.15 -0.79
C VAL A 19 19.41 14.99 -0.86
N ALA A 20 18.10 15.27 -0.75
CA ALA A 20 17.06 14.25 -0.88
C ALA A 20 17.13 13.58 -2.25
N LEU A 21 17.28 14.36 -3.33
CA LEU A 21 17.39 13.83 -4.69
C LEU A 21 18.63 12.95 -4.86
N ARG A 22 19.79 13.36 -4.35
CA ARG A 22 21.03 12.56 -4.41
C ARG A 22 20.85 11.22 -3.70
N TRP A 23 20.24 11.20 -2.52
CA TRP A 23 19.95 9.94 -1.81
C TRP A 23 18.95 9.07 -2.58
N ALA A 24 17.89 9.67 -3.15
CA ALA A 24 16.93 8.91 -3.96
C ALA A 24 17.60 8.24 -5.17
N LEU A 25 18.45 8.98 -5.90
CA LEU A 25 19.19 8.46 -7.05
C LEU A 25 20.21 7.40 -6.64
N ALA A 26 20.93 7.58 -5.53
CA ALA A 26 21.88 6.60 -5.02
C ALA A 26 21.19 5.29 -4.63
N LEU A 27 20.03 5.36 -3.94
CA LEU A 27 19.25 4.18 -3.56
C LEU A 27 18.66 3.48 -4.78
N LEU A 28 18.19 4.22 -5.77
CA LEU A 28 17.71 3.66 -7.04
C LEU A 28 18.85 2.93 -7.77
N ALA A 29 20.02 3.57 -7.90
CA ALA A 29 21.19 2.96 -8.53
C ALA A 29 21.64 1.70 -7.79
N ALA A 30 21.66 1.71 -6.46
CA ALA A 30 22.00 0.54 -5.65
C ALA A 30 20.98 -0.58 -5.84
N GLY A 31 19.68 -0.28 -5.89
CA GLY A 31 18.62 -1.25 -6.16
C GLY A 31 18.75 -1.88 -7.55
N LEU A 32 18.99 -1.07 -8.59
CA LEU A 32 19.21 -1.57 -9.95
C LEU A 32 20.48 -2.41 -10.06
N ALA A 33 21.57 -2.02 -9.38
CA ALA A 33 22.81 -2.80 -9.32
C ALA A 33 22.58 -4.15 -8.63
N ALA A 34 21.83 -4.18 -7.52
CA ALA A 34 21.49 -5.42 -6.83
C ALA A 34 20.67 -6.37 -7.71
N LEU A 35 19.70 -5.84 -8.48
CA LEU A 35 18.94 -6.63 -9.47
C LEU A 35 19.85 -7.20 -10.56
N ALA A 36 20.77 -6.39 -11.09
CA ALA A 36 21.70 -6.82 -12.13
C ALA A 36 22.66 -7.92 -11.61
N VAL A 37 23.21 -7.73 -10.42
CA VAL A 37 24.07 -8.75 -9.77
C VAL A 37 23.29 -10.03 -9.50
N GLY A 38 22.08 -9.92 -8.93
CA GLY A 38 21.22 -11.09 -8.67
C GLY A 38 20.90 -11.88 -9.94
N TRP A 39 20.67 -11.20 -11.07
CA TRP A 39 20.48 -11.82 -12.36
C TRP A 39 21.76 -12.53 -12.86
N GLN A 40 22.90 -11.85 -12.83
CA GLN A 40 24.17 -12.42 -13.28
C GLN A 40 24.60 -13.64 -12.47
N LEU A 41 24.30 -13.66 -11.18
CA LEU A 41 24.57 -14.79 -10.28
C LEU A 41 23.54 -15.93 -10.40
N GLY A 42 22.53 -15.81 -11.26
CA GLY A 42 21.44 -16.78 -11.39
C GLY A 42 20.50 -16.87 -10.18
N LEU A 43 20.52 -15.88 -9.29
CA LEU A 43 19.66 -15.81 -8.10
C LEU A 43 18.28 -15.27 -8.40
N LEU A 44 18.12 -14.56 -9.53
CA LEU A 44 16.85 -13.95 -9.95
C LEU A 44 16.41 -14.50 -11.30
N GLY A 45 15.17 -14.96 -11.36
CA GLY A 45 14.52 -15.30 -12.63
C GLY A 45 13.97 -14.08 -13.36
N ALA A 46 13.40 -14.28 -14.55
CA ALA A 46 12.83 -13.21 -15.37
C ALA A 46 11.61 -12.52 -14.69
N LEU A 47 10.80 -13.28 -13.96
CA LEU A 47 9.59 -12.74 -13.32
C LEU A 47 9.89 -11.71 -12.22
N PRO A 48 10.78 -11.96 -11.22
CA PRO A 48 11.19 -10.93 -10.27
C PRO A 48 11.75 -9.67 -10.95
N LEU A 49 12.55 -9.82 -11.99
CA LEU A 49 13.09 -8.68 -12.75
C LEU A 49 12.01 -7.88 -13.44
N ALA A 50 11.02 -8.55 -14.05
CA ALA A 50 9.90 -7.88 -14.70
C ALA A 50 9.04 -7.11 -13.70
N ILE A 51 8.78 -7.69 -12.51
CA ILE A 51 8.02 -7.01 -11.44
C ILE A 51 8.78 -5.80 -10.93
N ALA A 52 10.08 -5.93 -10.64
CA ALA A 52 10.88 -4.82 -10.12
C ALA A 52 11.06 -3.71 -11.17
N GLY A 53 11.42 -4.05 -12.41
CA GLY A 53 11.57 -3.09 -13.51
C GLY A 53 10.26 -2.39 -13.85
N GLY A 54 9.17 -3.15 -13.97
CA GLY A 54 7.82 -2.61 -14.16
C GLY A 54 7.42 -1.68 -13.02
N GLY A 55 7.70 -2.06 -11.77
CA GLY A 55 7.46 -1.22 -10.59
C GLY A 55 8.21 0.12 -10.65
N CYS A 56 9.48 0.11 -11.06
CA CYS A 56 10.27 1.34 -11.24
C CYS A 56 9.67 2.25 -12.34
N LEU A 57 9.27 1.68 -13.48
CA LEU A 57 8.64 2.44 -14.56
C LEU A 57 7.29 3.04 -14.13
N LEU A 58 6.47 2.25 -13.44
CA LEU A 58 5.18 2.68 -12.92
C LEU A 58 5.33 3.77 -11.84
N LEU A 59 6.32 3.66 -10.96
CA LEU A 59 6.62 4.70 -9.97
C LEU A 59 7.09 6.00 -10.64
N GLY A 60 7.91 5.91 -11.69
CA GLY A 60 8.30 7.06 -12.51
C GLY A 60 7.10 7.73 -13.17
N SER A 61 6.20 6.95 -13.74
CA SER A 61 4.94 7.42 -14.35
C SER A 61 4.03 8.12 -13.31
N TYR A 62 3.97 7.57 -12.11
CA TYR A 62 3.23 8.18 -11.00
C TYR A 62 3.76 9.57 -10.67
N GLU A 63 5.06 9.72 -10.44
CA GLU A 63 5.65 11.02 -10.05
C GLU A 63 5.54 12.08 -11.15
N THR A 64 5.59 11.69 -12.42
CA THR A 64 5.59 12.63 -13.56
C THR A 64 4.19 12.98 -14.07
N ALA A 65 3.24 12.02 -14.04
CA ALA A 65 1.95 12.20 -14.72
C ALA A 65 0.73 11.89 -13.83
N LEU A 66 0.77 10.83 -13.01
CA LEU A 66 -0.44 10.30 -12.37
C LEU A 66 -0.70 10.82 -10.96
N LYS A 67 0.28 11.44 -10.32
CA LYS A 67 0.20 11.96 -8.95
C LYS A 67 -0.95 12.96 -8.72
N ALA A 68 -1.36 13.69 -9.75
CA ALA A 68 -2.42 14.69 -9.68
C ALA A 68 -3.77 14.21 -10.22
N THR A 69 -3.90 12.94 -10.64
CA THR A 69 -5.08 12.43 -11.39
C THR A 69 -6.16 11.78 -10.51
N GLY A 70 -6.00 11.78 -9.18
CA GLY A 70 -6.98 11.19 -8.25
C GLY A 70 -7.00 9.66 -8.31
N LEU A 71 -8.13 9.06 -8.69
CA LEU A 71 -8.32 7.60 -8.65
C LEU A 71 -7.24 6.80 -9.41
N PRO A 72 -6.81 7.15 -10.64
CA PRO A 72 -5.72 6.44 -11.30
C PRO A 72 -4.41 6.46 -10.52
N GLY A 73 -4.06 7.61 -9.90
CA GLY A 73 -2.89 7.73 -9.04
C GLY A 73 -2.99 6.84 -7.80
N ASN A 74 -4.14 6.85 -7.14
CA ASN A 74 -4.39 6.01 -5.96
C ASN A 74 -4.35 4.51 -6.29
N ALA A 75 -4.97 4.11 -7.42
CA ALA A 75 -4.93 2.74 -7.90
C ALA A 75 -3.49 2.28 -8.20
N LEU A 76 -2.69 3.13 -8.83
CA LEU A 76 -1.29 2.80 -9.11
C LEU A 76 -0.47 2.62 -7.83
N ILE A 77 -0.60 3.52 -6.84
CA ILE A 77 0.08 3.38 -5.55
C ILE A 77 -0.37 2.11 -4.82
N ALA A 78 -1.66 1.78 -4.89
CA ALA A 78 -2.18 0.55 -4.32
C ALA A 78 -1.59 -0.70 -5.00
N LEU A 79 -1.53 -0.72 -6.34
CA LEU A 79 -0.91 -1.79 -7.12
C LEU A 79 0.58 -1.95 -6.77
N LEU A 80 1.34 -0.86 -6.70
CA LEU A 80 2.75 -0.89 -6.32
C LEU A 80 2.94 -1.41 -4.88
N SER A 81 2.05 -1.04 -3.96
CA SER A 81 2.09 -1.54 -2.58
C SER A 81 1.85 -3.05 -2.51
N GLY A 82 0.95 -3.58 -3.34
CA GLY A 82 0.70 -5.02 -3.46
C GLY A 82 1.82 -5.75 -4.21
N ALA A 83 2.42 -5.14 -5.23
CA ALA A 83 3.45 -5.74 -6.08
C ALA A 83 4.68 -6.22 -5.31
N VAL A 84 4.95 -5.66 -4.12
CA VAL A 84 6.00 -6.12 -3.21
C VAL A 84 5.80 -7.59 -2.82
N PHE A 85 4.55 -8.01 -2.59
CA PHE A 85 4.23 -9.41 -2.26
C PHE A 85 4.40 -10.32 -3.48
N LEU A 86 3.99 -9.87 -4.67
CA LEU A 86 4.24 -10.63 -5.91
C LEU A 86 5.73 -10.79 -6.19
N TYR A 87 6.52 -9.75 -5.92
CA TYR A 87 7.97 -9.83 -6.03
C TYR A 87 8.55 -10.90 -5.09
N GLY A 88 8.11 -10.91 -3.81
CA GLY A 88 8.50 -11.93 -2.85
C GLY A 88 8.13 -13.34 -3.31
N GLY A 89 6.87 -13.56 -3.77
CA GLY A 89 6.43 -14.85 -4.32
C GLY A 89 7.20 -15.27 -5.57
N ALA A 90 7.54 -14.31 -6.44
CA ALA A 90 8.35 -14.60 -7.64
C ALA A 90 9.78 -15.05 -7.30
N LEU A 91 10.35 -14.60 -6.16
CA LEU A 91 11.66 -15.06 -5.68
C LEU A 91 11.65 -16.51 -5.21
N THR A 92 10.52 -17.00 -4.68
CA THR A 92 10.38 -18.40 -4.23
C THR A 92 10.04 -19.37 -5.37
N GLY A 93 9.79 -18.87 -6.58
CA GLY A 93 9.40 -19.65 -7.74
C GLY A 93 7.91 -20.01 -7.79
N ASP A 94 7.13 -19.70 -6.75
CA ASP A 94 5.67 -19.89 -6.69
C ASP A 94 4.97 -18.60 -6.28
N PRO A 95 4.52 -17.79 -7.23
CA PRO A 95 3.79 -16.56 -6.93
C PRO A 95 2.32 -16.80 -6.52
N GLY A 96 1.79 -18.02 -6.63
CA GLY A 96 0.38 -18.34 -6.36
C GLY A 96 -0.10 -17.87 -4.98
N PRO A 97 0.53 -18.26 -3.88
CA PRO A 97 0.18 -17.78 -2.53
C PRO A 97 0.29 -16.26 -2.37
N ALA A 98 1.27 -15.64 -3.06
CA ALA A 98 1.47 -14.19 -3.01
C ALA A 98 0.35 -13.39 -3.69
N LEU A 99 -0.44 -13.99 -4.58
CA LEU A 99 -1.61 -13.34 -5.20
C LEU A 99 -2.67 -12.95 -4.16
N TRP A 100 -2.84 -13.73 -3.10
CA TRP A 100 -3.74 -13.38 -2.00
C TRP A 100 -3.26 -12.12 -1.28
N LEU A 101 -1.99 -12.11 -0.87
CA LEU A 101 -1.37 -10.95 -0.22
C LEU A 101 -1.40 -9.72 -1.12
N PHE A 102 -1.09 -9.88 -2.40
CA PHE A 102 -1.19 -8.81 -3.40
C PHE A 102 -2.61 -8.22 -3.42
N THR A 103 -3.63 -9.07 -3.61
CA THR A 103 -5.02 -8.62 -3.76
C THR A 103 -5.50 -7.91 -2.49
N LEU A 104 -5.24 -8.48 -1.32
CA LEU A 104 -5.60 -7.88 -0.04
C LEU A 104 -4.88 -6.55 0.20
N ALA A 105 -3.57 -6.49 -0.10
CA ALA A 105 -2.79 -5.27 0.03
C ALA A 105 -3.27 -4.16 -0.92
N VAL A 106 -3.63 -4.50 -2.16
CA VAL A 106 -4.21 -3.55 -3.13
C VAL A 106 -5.52 -2.99 -2.60
N LEU A 107 -6.46 -3.84 -2.19
CA LEU A 107 -7.78 -3.40 -1.71
C LEU A 107 -7.68 -2.52 -0.47
N ALA A 108 -6.89 -2.94 0.52
CA ALA A 108 -6.67 -2.16 1.74
C ALA A 108 -5.95 -0.82 1.44
N SER A 109 -4.99 -0.83 0.51
CA SER A 109 -4.28 0.39 0.08
C SER A 109 -5.20 1.36 -0.65
N VAL A 110 -6.10 0.88 -1.54
CA VAL A 110 -7.11 1.73 -2.19
C VAL A 110 -7.95 2.44 -1.14
N ALA A 111 -8.49 1.71 -0.17
CA ALA A 111 -9.29 2.30 0.91
C ALA A 111 -8.49 3.36 1.69
N ARG A 112 -7.25 3.04 2.05
CA ARG A 112 -6.36 3.95 2.78
C ARG A 112 -5.98 5.20 1.97
N GLU A 113 -5.67 5.08 0.68
CA GLU A 113 -5.32 6.24 -0.15
C GLU A 113 -6.53 7.17 -0.35
N ILE A 114 -7.75 6.64 -0.48
CA ILE A 114 -8.97 7.46 -0.51
C ILE A 114 -9.15 8.23 0.79
N VAL A 115 -9.00 7.57 1.96
CA VAL A 115 -9.12 8.25 3.27
C VAL A 115 -8.02 9.30 3.46
N LYS A 116 -6.82 9.03 2.96
CA LYS A 116 -5.71 9.99 2.97
C LYS A 116 -5.99 11.22 2.09
N ASP A 117 -6.56 11.03 0.90
CA ASP A 117 -6.97 12.14 0.04
C ASP A 117 -8.03 13.02 0.72
N ILE A 118 -8.93 12.43 1.52
CA ILE A 118 -9.89 13.18 2.32
C ILE A 118 -9.19 13.99 3.42
N GLN A 119 -8.21 13.40 4.10
CA GLN A 119 -7.40 14.10 5.09
C GLN A 119 -6.67 15.31 4.49
N ASP A 120 -6.13 15.15 3.28
CA ASP A 120 -5.28 16.15 2.63
C ASP A 120 -6.09 17.17 1.77
N LEU A 121 -7.41 17.00 1.65
CA LEU A 121 -8.30 17.74 0.74
C LEU A 121 -8.19 19.28 0.89
N ALA A 122 -8.07 19.77 2.12
CA ALA A 122 -8.01 21.22 2.38
C ALA A 122 -6.72 21.88 1.82
N GLY A 123 -5.62 21.15 1.76
CA GLY A 123 -4.33 21.64 1.28
C GLY A 123 -3.99 21.24 -0.16
N ASP A 124 -4.76 20.33 -0.77
CA ASP A 124 -4.52 19.80 -2.11
C ASP A 124 -5.42 20.49 -3.16
N ARG A 125 -5.51 21.82 -3.12
CA ARG A 125 -6.41 22.61 -3.98
C ARG A 125 -6.13 22.46 -5.48
N ASP A 126 -4.89 22.17 -5.85
CA ASP A 126 -4.45 22.07 -7.24
C ASP A 126 -4.49 20.63 -7.79
N ARG A 127 -4.96 19.67 -6.97
CA ARG A 127 -5.01 18.25 -7.33
C ARG A 127 -6.45 17.79 -7.53
N ARG A 128 -6.70 17.04 -8.59
CA ARG A 128 -7.99 16.39 -8.87
C ARG A 128 -8.09 15.07 -8.10
N THR A 129 -8.17 15.15 -6.77
CA THR A 129 -8.34 13.95 -5.94
C THR A 129 -9.75 13.38 -6.08
N LEU A 130 -9.92 12.09 -5.77
CA LEU A 130 -11.22 11.44 -5.86
C LEU A 130 -12.29 12.15 -4.99
N PRO A 131 -12.04 12.48 -3.70
CA PRO A 131 -13.02 13.20 -2.89
C PRO A 131 -13.32 14.61 -3.40
N ALA A 132 -12.37 15.27 -4.08
CA ALA A 132 -12.63 16.56 -4.73
C ALA A 132 -13.58 16.42 -5.93
N ALA A 133 -13.50 15.30 -6.67
CA ALA A 133 -14.28 15.08 -7.88
C ALA A 133 -15.71 14.60 -7.60
N ILE A 134 -15.90 13.69 -6.63
CA ILE A 134 -17.21 13.03 -6.38
C ILE A 134 -17.81 13.31 -5.00
N GLY A 135 -17.11 14.08 -4.17
CA GLY A 135 -17.49 14.37 -2.79
C GLY A 135 -17.02 13.31 -1.79
N THR A 136 -16.82 13.74 -0.54
CA THR A 136 -16.27 12.93 0.54
C THR A 136 -17.11 11.67 0.82
N GLY A 137 -18.44 11.80 0.87
CA GLY A 137 -19.34 10.68 1.17
C GLY A 137 -19.25 9.54 0.14
N ARG A 138 -19.25 9.88 -1.16
CA ARG A 138 -19.11 8.87 -2.23
C ARG A 138 -17.72 8.26 -2.24
N ALA A 139 -16.69 9.05 -1.96
CA ALA A 139 -15.32 8.55 -1.85
C ALA A 139 -15.20 7.54 -0.69
N LEU A 140 -15.78 7.85 0.49
CA LEU A 140 -15.82 6.92 1.63
C LEU A 140 -16.61 5.65 1.32
N ALA A 141 -17.70 5.74 0.56
CA ALA A 141 -18.44 4.56 0.14
C ALA A 141 -17.58 3.62 -0.74
N LEU A 142 -16.79 4.18 -1.66
CA LEU A 142 -15.84 3.39 -2.47
C LEU A 142 -14.73 2.78 -1.59
N ALA A 143 -14.20 3.53 -0.64
CA ALA A 143 -13.24 3.01 0.34
C ALA A 143 -13.85 1.87 1.17
N ALA A 144 -15.12 1.99 1.56
CA ALA A 144 -15.85 0.93 2.27
C ALA A 144 -15.99 -0.33 1.43
N VAL A 145 -16.37 -0.22 0.16
CA VAL A 145 -16.47 -1.38 -0.75
C VAL A 145 -15.13 -2.10 -0.87
N ALA A 146 -14.04 -1.36 -1.11
CA ALA A 146 -12.70 -1.95 -1.19
C ALA A 146 -12.29 -2.63 0.10
N LEU A 147 -12.51 -1.98 1.25
CA LEU A 147 -12.16 -2.55 2.55
C LEU A 147 -13.00 -3.78 2.90
N LEU A 148 -14.31 -3.75 2.66
CA LEU A 148 -15.19 -4.90 2.91
C LEU A 148 -14.84 -6.09 2.02
N ALA A 149 -14.45 -5.85 0.77
CA ALA A 149 -13.92 -6.89 -0.10
C ALA A 149 -12.61 -7.48 0.47
N ALA A 150 -11.69 -6.65 0.97
CA ALA A 150 -10.47 -7.10 1.63
C ALA A 150 -10.80 -7.95 2.88
N VAL A 151 -11.74 -7.50 3.72
CA VAL A 151 -12.20 -8.23 4.91
C VAL A 151 -12.76 -9.61 4.53
N ALA A 152 -13.65 -9.68 3.55
CA ALA A 152 -14.24 -10.94 3.12
C ALA A 152 -13.17 -11.91 2.57
N LEU A 153 -12.28 -11.41 1.70
CA LEU A 153 -11.21 -12.20 1.11
C LEU A 153 -10.16 -12.64 2.16
N SER A 154 -9.92 -11.84 3.21
CA SER A 154 -8.97 -12.20 4.26
C SER A 154 -9.43 -13.44 5.05
N PHE A 155 -10.72 -13.58 5.31
CA PHE A 155 -11.25 -14.80 5.93
C PHE A 155 -11.17 -16.02 5.00
N TYR A 156 -11.43 -15.82 3.71
CA TYR A 156 -11.28 -16.90 2.72
C TYR A 156 -9.81 -17.35 2.60
N ALA A 157 -8.85 -16.42 2.62
CA ALA A 157 -7.43 -16.76 2.63
C ALA A 157 -7.04 -17.65 3.83
N GLY A 158 -7.71 -17.50 4.98
CA GLY A 158 -7.51 -18.35 6.15
C GLY A 158 -7.86 -19.83 5.94
N ALA A 159 -8.63 -20.17 4.90
CA ALA A 159 -8.91 -21.56 4.55
C ALA A 159 -7.68 -22.31 4.02
N GLY A 160 -6.65 -21.59 3.57
CA GLY A 160 -5.38 -22.18 3.12
C GLY A 160 -4.42 -22.56 4.26
N PHE A 161 -4.76 -22.29 5.51
CA PHE A 161 -3.95 -22.62 6.68
C PHE A 161 -4.59 -23.75 7.49
N ASP A 162 -3.77 -24.53 8.23
CA ASP A 162 -4.23 -25.68 8.99
C ASP A 162 -3.95 -25.54 10.50
N GLY A 163 -4.71 -26.31 11.32
CA GLY A 163 -4.47 -26.46 12.75
C GLY A 163 -4.35 -25.17 13.54
N GLY A 164 -3.31 -25.08 14.38
CA GLY A 164 -3.01 -23.92 15.23
C GLY A 164 -2.63 -22.68 14.43
N ALA A 165 -1.95 -22.84 13.30
CA ALA A 165 -1.58 -21.73 12.41
C ALA A 165 -2.83 -21.01 11.87
N ARG A 166 -3.85 -21.77 11.44
CA ARG A 166 -5.15 -21.24 11.04
C ARG A 166 -5.84 -20.46 12.17
N SER A 167 -5.84 -21.01 13.38
CA SER A 167 -6.46 -20.34 14.53
C SER A 167 -5.73 -19.03 14.85
N GLY A 168 -4.39 -19.03 14.87
CA GLY A 168 -3.58 -17.84 15.07
C GLY A 168 -3.82 -16.78 13.99
N TYR A 169 -3.86 -17.20 12.73
CA TYR A 169 -4.21 -16.32 11.61
C TYR A 169 -5.59 -15.68 11.81
N LEU A 170 -6.62 -16.48 12.10
CA LEU A 170 -7.99 -15.99 12.23
C LEU A 170 -8.15 -14.98 13.38
N ILE A 171 -7.47 -15.21 14.50
CA ILE A 171 -7.47 -14.26 15.63
C ILE A 171 -6.86 -12.92 15.20
N LEU A 172 -5.67 -12.96 14.62
CA LEU A 172 -4.96 -11.75 14.23
C LEU A 172 -5.65 -11.00 13.07
N VAL A 173 -6.15 -11.73 12.07
CA VAL A 173 -6.84 -11.08 10.94
C VAL A 173 -8.17 -10.48 11.36
N THR A 174 -8.89 -11.10 12.32
CA THR A 174 -10.10 -10.51 12.91
C THR A 174 -9.78 -9.20 13.63
N ALA A 175 -8.72 -9.19 14.44
CA ALA A 175 -8.26 -7.96 15.10
C ALA A 175 -7.83 -6.88 14.07
N ALA A 176 -7.10 -7.25 13.04
CA ALA A 176 -6.69 -6.36 11.96
C ALA A 176 -7.91 -5.74 11.25
N ASN A 177 -8.89 -6.57 10.89
CA ASN A 177 -10.12 -6.14 10.24
C ASN A 177 -10.93 -5.19 11.14
N ALA A 178 -11.06 -5.51 12.43
CA ALA A 178 -11.74 -4.64 13.40
C ALA A 178 -11.07 -3.25 13.49
N VAL A 179 -9.74 -3.19 13.55
CA VAL A 179 -8.98 -1.93 13.57
C VAL A 179 -9.19 -1.16 12.27
N MET A 180 -9.17 -1.82 11.11
CA MET A 180 -9.36 -1.16 9.82
C MET A 180 -10.80 -0.64 9.64
N LEU A 181 -11.80 -1.43 10.03
CA LEU A 181 -13.22 -1.01 9.98
C LEU A 181 -13.47 0.16 10.94
N TYR A 182 -12.90 0.13 12.13
CA TYR A 182 -12.96 1.25 13.06
C TYR A 182 -12.26 2.49 12.49
N GLY A 183 -11.14 2.33 11.78
CA GLY A 183 -10.47 3.42 11.08
C GLY A 183 -11.36 4.04 9.99
N LEU A 184 -12.05 3.24 9.22
CA LEU A 184 -13.00 3.73 8.22
C LEU A 184 -14.17 4.48 8.87
N TRP A 185 -14.69 3.97 9.99
CA TRP A 185 -15.73 4.63 10.76
C TRP A 185 -15.27 5.99 11.29
N GLN A 186 -14.06 6.11 11.82
CA GLN A 186 -13.48 7.39 12.25
C GLN A 186 -13.41 8.40 11.09
N ALA A 187 -13.00 7.96 9.91
CA ALA A 187 -13.01 8.81 8.72
C ALA A 187 -14.43 9.28 8.36
N TRP A 188 -15.42 8.41 8.54
CA TRP A 188 -16.83 8.74 8.32
C TRP A 188 -17.35 9.79 9.33
N GLN A 189 -16.87 9.76 10.57
CA GLN A 189 -17.16 10.76 11.59
C GLN A 189 -16.41 12.10 11.41
N GLY A 190 -15.61 12.22 10.34
CA GLY A 190 -14.85 13.43 10.01
C GLY A 190 -13.40 13.42 10.47
N ASP A 191 -12.94 12.39 11.19
CA ASP A 191 -11.53 12.25 11.56
C ASP A 191 -10.78 11.34 10.58
N ALA A 192 -10.56 11.86 9.36
CA ALA A 192 -9.80 11.16 8.34
C ALA A 192 -8.33 10.90 8.74
N ARG A 193 -7.75 11.74 9.64
CA ARG A 193 -6.39 11.56 10.14
C ARG A 193 -6.27 10.31 11.03
N ALA A 194 -7.18 10.15 12.01
CA ALA A 194 -7.25 8.93 12.81
C ALA A 194 -7.57 7.72 11.93
N GLY A 195 -8.53 7.86 11.00
CA GLY A 195 -8.92 6.83 10.05
C GLY A 195 -7.74 6.27 9.26
N GLN A 196 -6.97 7.14 8.61
CA GLN A 196 -5.80 6.75 7.82
C GLN A 196 -4.73 6.05 8.67
N LYS A 197 -4.51 6.53 9.90
CA LYS A 197 -3.55 5.92 10.83
C LYS A 197 -3.98 4.51 11.24
N LEU A 198 -5.24 4.33 11.59
CA LEU A 198 -5.82 3.03 11.98
C LEU A 198 -5.82 2.04 10.82
N LEU A 199 -6.19 2.46 9.60
CA LEU A 199 -6.08 1.62 8.41
C LEU A 199 -4.65 1.11 8.23
N LYS A 200 -3.65 1.98 8.33
CA LYS A 200 -2.24 1.58 8.26
C LYS A 200 -1.85 0.60 9.37
N GLN A 201 -2.28 0.82 10.60
CA GLN A 201 -2.00 -0.08 11.74
C GLN A 201 -2.63 -1.46 11.53
N GLY A 202 -3.89 -1.51 11.09
CA GLY A 202 -4.57 -2.76 10.75
C GLY A 202 -3.86 -3.55 9.64
N MET A 203 -3.33 -2.87 8.62
CA MET A 203 -2.53 -3.52 7.57
C MET A 203 -1.26 -4.18 8.14
N TRP A 204 -0.58 -3.57 9.12
CA TRP A 204 0.58 -4.17 9.79
C TRP A 204 0.18 -5.42 10.59
N VAL A 205 -0.94 -5.36 11.32
CA VAL A 205 -1.46 -6.53 12.06
C VAL A 205 -1.86 -7.65 11.11
N ALA A 206 -2.50 -7.32 9.98
CA ALA A 206 -2.85 -8.30 8.95
C ALA A 206 -1.61 -8.99 8.36
N MET A 207 -0.53 -8.25 8.13
CA MET A 207 0.73 -8.84 7.67
C MET A 207 1.29 -9.83 8.71
N GLY A 208 1.25 -9.48 10.01
CA GLY A 208 1.59 -10.42 11.09
C GLY A 208 0.71 -11.66 11.12
N ALA A 209 -0.58 -11.53 10.79
CA ALA A 209 -1.48 -12.69 10.69
C ALA A 209 -1.01 -13.71 9.63
N PHE A 210 -0.57 -13.24 8.46
CA PHE A 210 -0.04 -14.11 7.41
C PHE A 210 1.27 -14.79 7.81
N ILE A 211 2.15 -14.12 8.56
CA ILE A 211 3.37 -14.73 9.10
C ILE A 211 3.01 -15.89 10.04
N VAL A 212 2.09 -15.67 10.97
CA VAL A 212 1.61 -16.72 11.88
C VAL A 212 0.89 -17.83 11.12
N GLY A 213 0.06 -17.50 10.13
CA GLY A 213 -0.62 -18.49 9.28
C GLY A 213 0.34 -19.36 8.48
N ALA A 214 1.48 -18.78 8.05
CA ALA A 214 2.55 -19.52 7.35
C ALA A 214 3.40 -20.39 8.29
N GLY A 215 3.19 -20.34 9.61
CA GLY A 215 3.95 -21.12 10.59
C GLY A 215 5.37 -20.57 10.85
N LEU A 216 5.58 -19.28 10.58
CA LEU A 216 6.86 -18.58 10.76
C LEU A 216 6.90 -17.76 12.06
#